data_447189dfcc1f86b5b0295373fcb09489
#
_entry.id   447189dfcc1f86b5b0295373fcb09489
#
_cell.length_a   1.000
_cell.length_b   1.000
_cell.length_c   1.000
_cell.angle_alpha   90.00
_cell.angle_beta   90.00
_cell.angle_gamma   90.00
#
_symmetry.space_group_name_H-M   'P 1'
#
loop_
_entity.id
_entity.type
_entity.pdbx_description
1 polymer ?
#
loop_
_entity_poly.entity_id
_entity_poly.type
_entity_poly.pdbx_seq_one_letter_code
_entity_poly.pdbx_strand_id
1 'polypeptide(L)'
;MKYTKNFKEISKKDVAIAGGKGASLGEMTSTGIPVPPGFVVLSRAFDRFLEETDLLQDIQAQLDEVNYKDANSVDRYSNVIRGMIAQTKFPADLRKEITTEFKKLKAPLVAVRSSATAEDSKTASWAGELETYLNTDEKDLISHVKKCWSSLFTPRAILYHREKYPSFSSPLSKGGKQGGVSVAVVVQKMIQSDVSGICFTVHPVTQDKNQLIIEAGFGLGEAIVSGQITPDSYVLDKRDWSILDSNVSKQETKIEKIKGLTKTVPVPKVDQEKQKLPGKKIIQPAKLCGAIEAHYGFPCDIEWAMEKGKIYITQSRPITTL
;
A
#
# COMPACT_ATOMS: atom_id res chain seq x y z
N MET A 1 -24.34 -0.34 -11.68
CA MET A 1 -23.04 0.37 -11.68
C MET A 1 -21.99 -0.58 -11.12
N LYS A 2 -20.78 -0.68 -11.69
CA LYS A 2 -19.75 -1.63 -11.20
C LYS A 2 -18.88 -0.92 -10.15
N TYR A 3 -18.66 -1.54 -9.00
CA TYR A 3 -17.89 -1.00 -7.86
C TYR A 3 -16.47 -1.55 -7.75
N THR A 4 -16.10 -2.45 -8.64
CA THR A 4 -14.77 -3.03 -8.74
C THR A 4 -14.20 -2.88 -10.14
N LYS A 5 -12.90 -2.75 -10.28
CA LYS A 5 -12.16 -2.79 -11.55
C LYS A 5 -10.91 -3.67 -11.39
N ASN A 6 -10.62 -4.52 -12.37
CA ASN A 6 -9.36 -5.24 -12.45
C ASN A 6 -8.21 -4.25 -12.75
N PHE A 7 -6.97 -4.56 -12.36
CA PHE A 7 -5.82 -3.70 -12.67
C PHE A 7 -5.68 -3.40 -14.17
N LYS A 8 -6.03 -4.35 -15.04
CA LYS A 8 -6.02 -4.15 -16.51
C LYS A 8 -7.03 -3.12 -17.01
N GLU A 9 -8.02 -2.76 -16.19
CA GLU A 9 -9.07 -1.77 -16.49
C GLU A 9 -8.78 -0.40 -15.88
N ILE A 10 -7.59 -0.23 -15.27
CA ILE A 10 -7.18 0.97 -14.50
C ILE A 10 -5.90 1.52 -15.11
N SER A 11 -5.79 2.84 -15.20
CA SER A 11 -4.62 3.59 -15.63
C SER A 11 -4.21 4.65 -14.61
N LYS A 12 -3.09 5.31 -14.82
CA LYS A 12 -2.64 6.46 -14.00
C LYS A 12 -3.63 7.63 -13.96
N LYS A 13 -4.62 7.68 -14.86
CA LYS A 13 -5.67 8.71 -14.87
C LYS A 13 -6.82 8.41 -13.89
N ASP A 14 -6.90 7.19 -13.38
CA ASP A 14 -8.00 6.73 -12.53
C ASP A 14 -7.77 7.00 -11.02
N VAL A 15 -6.83 7.89 -10.63
CA VAL A 15 -6.51 8.20 -9.22
C VAL A 15 -7.75 8.60 -8.43
N ALA A 16 -8.66 9.38 -9.02
CA ALA A 16 -9.89 9.84 -8.36
C ALA A 16 -10.83 8.70 -7.95
N ILE A 17 -10.76 7.53 -8.60
CA ILE A 17 -11.64 6.39 -8.32
C ILE A 17 -10.91 5.17 -7.75
N ALA A 18 -9.61 5.03 -8.03
CA ALA A 18 -8.81 3.87 -7.63
C ALA A 18 -7.77 4.21 -6.55
N GLY A 19 -7.60 5.49 -6.22
CA GLY A 19 -6.52 5.98 -5.36
C GLY A 19 -5.13 5.88 -6.02
N GLY A 20 -4.12 6.44 -5.39
CA GLY A 20 -2.74 6.46 -5.92
C GLY A 20 -2.18 5.05 -6.14
N LYS A 21 -2.26 4.17 -5.13
CA LYS A 21 -1.79 2.77 -5.24
C LYS A 21 -2.50 2.00 -6.35
N GLY A 22 -3.84 2.11 -6.40
CA GLY A 22 -4.65 1.41 -7.41
C GLY A 22 -4.32 1.86 -8.83
N ALA A 23 -4.20 3.17 -9.05
CA ALA A 23 -3.85 3.76 -10.34
C ALA A 23 -2.44 3.37 -10.78
N SER A 24 -1.46 3.40 -9.87
CA SER A 24 -0.07 2.99 -10.15
C SER A 24 0.03 1.51 -10.52
N LEU A 25 -0.62 0.60 -9.76
CA LEU A 25 -0.64 -0.83 -10.06
C LEU A 25 -1.32 -1.14 -11.39
N GLY A 26 -2.41 -0.43 -11.72
CA GLY A 26 -3.08 -0.54 -13.01
C GLY A 26 -2.20 -0.12 -14.16
N GLU A 27 -1.57 1.05 -14.08
CA GLU A 27 -0.64 1.56 -15.08
C GLU A 27 0.51 0.59 -15.32
N MET A 28 1.19 0.13 -14.26
CA MET A 28 2.28 -0.84 -14.37
C MET A 28 1.82 -2.17 -14.98
N THR A 29 0.60 -2.62 -14.67
CA THR A 29 0.04 -3.84 -15.26
C THR A 29 -0.15 -3.68 -16.78
N SER A 30 -0.62 -2.52 -17.24
CA SER A 30 -0.86 -2.24 -18.67
C SER A 30 0.42 -2.18 -19.49
N THR A 31 1.55 -1.83 -18.87
CA THR A 31 2.88 -1.76 -19.51
C THR A 31 3.65 -3.07 -19.45
N GLY A 32 3.06 -4.14 -18.91
CA GLY A 32 3.69 -5.47 -18.84
C GLY A 32 4.68 -5.64 -17.69
N ILE A 33 4.78 -4.69 -16.77
CA ILE A 33 5.55 -4.84 -15.53
C ILE A 33 4.94 -5.99 -14.72
N PRO A 34 5.76 -6.88 -14.13
CA PRO A 34 5.29 -8.04 -13.39
C PRO A 34 4.64 -7.65 -12.06
N VAL A 35 3.42 -7.14 -12.12
CA VAL A 35 2.57 -6.83 -10.97
C VAL A 35 1.77 -8.08 -10.60
N PRO A 36 1.67 -8.48 -9.31
CA PRO A 36 0.75 -9.53 -8.90
C PRO A 36 -0.68 -9.15 -9.29
N PRO A 37 -1.47 -10.07 -9.89
CA PRO A 37 -2.83 -9.76 -10.32
C PRO A 37 -3.70 -9.30 -9.16
N GLY A 38 -4.65 -8.40 -9.45
CA GLY A 38 -5.53 -7.84 -8.45
C GLY A 38 -6.67 -7.04 -9.06
N PHE A 39 -7.50 -6.50 -8.18
CA PHE A 39 -8.57 -5.57 -8.51
C PHE A 39 -8.64 -4.46 -7.46
N VAL A 40 -9.37 -3.41 -7.78
CA VAL A 40 -9.64 -2.30 -6.87
C VAL A 40 -11.13 -2.26 -6.57
N VAL A 41 -11.48 -2.22 -5.28
CA VAL A 41 -12.79 -1.77 -4.81
C VAL A 41 -12.73 -0.24 -4.89
N LEU A 42 -13.51 0.33 -5.80
CA LEU A 42 -13.44 1.75 -6.15
C LEU A 42 -13.94 2.64 -5.01
N SER A 43 -13.45 3.86 -4.93
CA SER A 43 -13.81 4.85 -3.90
C SER A 43 -15.34 5.02 -3.76
N ARG A 44 -16.06 5.05 -4.87
CA ARG A 44 -17.53 5.11 -4.87
C ARG A 44 -18.24 3.95 -4.16
N ALA A 45 -17.55 2.82 -3.92
CA ALA A 45 -18.11 1.74 -3.11
C ALA A 45 -18.17 2.12 -1.64
N PHE A 46 -17.18 2.87 -1.17
CA PHE A 46 -17.20 3.44 0.17
C PHE A 46 -18.25 4.53 0.32
N ASP A 47 -18.34 5.45 -0.65
CA ASP A 47 -19.34 6.52 -0.66
C ASP A 47 -20.76 5.91 -0.57
N ARG A 48 -21.05 4.90 -1.41
CA ARG A 48 -22.32 4.17 -1.37
C ARG A 48 -22.57 3.47 -0.04
N PHE A 49 -21.53 2.83 0.54
CA PHE A 49 -21.65 2.17 1.84
C PHE A 49 -22.06 3.17 2.93
N LEU A 50 -21.45 4.35 2.96
CA LEU A 50 -21.78 5.40 3.92
C LEU A 50 -23.21 5.95 3.74
N GLU A 51 -23.65 6.14 2.48
CA GLU A 51 -24.97 6.68 2.15
C GLU A 51 -26.10 5.68 2.46
N GLU A 52 -25.98 4.42 2.03
CA GLU A 52 -27.01 3.40 2.23
C GLU A 52 -27.17 2.95 3.70
N THR A 53 -26.21 3.29 4.54
CA THR A 53 -26.22 2.89 5.96
C THR A 53 -26.38 4.07 6.91
N ASP A 54 -26.62 5.28 6.39
CA ASP A 54 -26.74 6.54 7.14
C ASP A 54 -25.49 6.91 7.97
N LEU A 55 -24.38 6.15 7.81
CA LEU A 55 -23.13 6.37 8.54
C LEU A 55 -22.50 7.74 8.29
N LEU A 56 -22.78 8.35 7.15
CA LEU A 56 -22.19 9.64 6.80
C LEU A 56 -22.53 10.73 7.83
N GLN A 57 -23.78 10.78 8.26
CA GLN A 57 -24.25 11.76 9.24
C GLN A 57 -23.74 11.44 10.65
N ASP A 58 -23.77 10.17 11.02
CA ASP A 58 -23.29 9.70 12.32
C ASP A 58 -21.79 9.97 12.50
N ILE A 59 -20.98 9.67 11.48
CA ILE A 59 -19.54 9.95 11.49
C ILE A 59 -19.28 11.46 11.60
N GLN A 60 -20.04 12.27 10.85
CA GLN A 60 -19.89 13.72 10.92
C GLN A 60 -20.17 14.24 12.33
N ALA A 61 -21.25 13.77 12.96
CA ALA A 61 -21.59 14.15 14.32
C ALA A 61 -20.47 13.80 15.33
N GLN A 62 -19.81 12.64 15.15
CA GLN A 62 -18.67 12.28 15.99
C GLN A 62 -17.45 13.17 15.74
N LEU A 63 -17.17 13.54 14.49
CA LEU A 63 -16.05 14.42 14.15
C LEU A 63 -16.25 15.85 14.67
N ASP A 64 -17.47 16.34 14.72
CA ASP A 64 -17.82 17.67 15.23
C ASP A 64 -17.56 17.79 16.75
N GLU A 65 -17.60 16.68 17.48
CA GLU A 65 -17.32 16.60 18.92
C GLU A 65 -15.81 16.48 19.25
N VAL A 66 -14.93 16.33 18.26
CA VAL A 66 -13.49 16.12 18.49
C VAL A 66 -12.82 17.40 19.01
N ASN A 67 -12.23 17.32 20.19
CA ASN A 67 -11.28 18.33 20.66
C ASN A 67 -9.88 18.01 20.08
N TYR A 68 -9.50 18.66 19.00
CA TYR A 68 -8.23 18.44 18.30
C TYR A 68 -6.98 18.82 19.10
N LYS A 69 -7.14 19.51 20.25
CA LYS A 69 -6.05 19.86 21.17
C LYS A 69 -5.83 18.80 22.24
N ASP A 70 -6.72 17.84 22.36
CA ASP A 70 -6.67 16.74 23.32
C ASP A 70 -6.52 15.40 22.60
N ALA A 71 -5.35 14.77 22.72
CA ALA A 71 -5.06 13.48 22.12
C ALA A 71 -6.04 12.38 22.54
N ASN A 72 -6.49 12.37 23.80
CA ASN A 72 -7.47 11.40 24.28
C ASN A 72 -8.84 11.58 23.61
N SER A 73 -9.23 12.83 23.33
CA SER A 73 -10.45 13.12 22.56
C SER A 73 -10.34 12.55 21.14
N VAL A 74 -9.23 12.82 20.45
CA VAL A 74 -8.99 12.31 19.09
C VAL A 74 -9.01 10.77 19.07
N ASP A 75 -8.32 10.11 19.98
CA ASP A 75 -8.30 8.64 20.09
C ASP A 75 -9.69 8.07 20.36
N ARG A 76 -10.43 8.67 21.28
CA ARG A 76 -11.79 8.24 21.63
C ARG A 76 -12.71 8.26 20.40
N TYR A 77 -12.80 9.37 19.70
CA TYR A 77 -13.69 9.52 18.55
C TYR A 77 -13.22 8.71 17.35
N SER A 78 -11.91 8.56 17.15
CA SER A 78 -11.33 7.63 16.19
C SER A 78 -11.86 6.21 16.44
N ASN A 79 -11.76 5.71 17.65
CA ASN A 79 -12.21 4.36 18.01
C ASN A 79 -13.73 4.19 17.84
N VAL A 80 -14.53 5.21 18.19
CA VAL A 80 -15.99 5.20 18.00
C VAL A 80 -16.32 5.08 16.51
N ILE A 81 -15.78 5.96 15.66
CA ILE A 81 -16.04 5.98 14.23
C ILE A 81 -15.61 4.67 13.56
N ARG A 82 -14.41 4.19 13.87
CA ARG A 82 -13.90 2.92 13.34
C ARG A 82 -14.76 1.73 13.79
N GLY A 83 -15.25 1.76 15.02
CA GLY A 83 -16.20 0.79 15.56
C GLY A 83 -17.54 0.79 14.81
N MET A 84 -18.10 1.96 14.50
CA MET A 84 -19.34 2.12 13.72
C MET A 84 -19.17 1.49 12.32
N ILE A 85 -18.09 1.81 11.60
CA ILE A 85 -17.80 1.21 10.28
C ILE A 85 -17.67 -0.32 10.39
N ALA A 86 -16.96 -0.80 11.42
CA ALA A 86 -16.74 -2.23 11.61
C ALA A 86 -18.02 -3.02 11.87
N GLN A 87 -18.95 -2.47 12.65
CA GLN A 87 -20.19 -3.14 13.05
C GLN A 87 -21.31 -3.05 12.03
N THR A 88 -21.30 -2.01 11.19
CA THR A 88 -22.36 -1.76 10.20
C THR A 88 -22.45 -2.89 9.17
N LYS A 89 -23.67 -3.29 8.85
CA LYS A 89 -23.96 -4.36 7.89
C LYS A 89 -23.50 -3.96 6.49
N PHE A 90 -22.73 -4.84 5.87
CA PHE A 90 -22.21 -4.60 4.51
C PHE A 90 -23.28 -4.93 3.45
N PRO A 91 -23.52 -4.07 2.43
CA PRO A 91 -24.51 -4.31 1.37
C PRO A 91 -24.27 -5.65 0.67
N ALA A 92 -25.33 -6.44 0.50
CA ALA A 92 -25.22 -7.83 0.06
C ALA A 92 -24.74 -7.97 -1.40
N ASP A 93 -25.19 -7.09 -2.28
CA ASP A 93 -24.79 -7.06 -3.68
C ASP A 93 -23.33 -6.60 -3.86
N LEU A 94 -22.89 -5.61 -3.09
CA LEU A 94 -21.50 -5.15 -3.07
C LEU A 94 -20.57 -6.27 -2.53
N ARG A 95 -20.98 -6.96 -1.46
CA ARG A 95 -20.27 -8.15 -0.96
C ARG A 95 -20.13 -9.20 -2.06
N LYS A 96 -21.23 -9.51 -2.76
CA LYS A 96 -21.25 -10.49 -3.85
C LYS A 96 -20.30 -10.10 -4.98
N GLU A 97 -20.28 -8.82 -5.37
CA GLU A 97 -19.38 -8.32 -6.41
C GLU A 97 -17.90 -8.50 -6.00
N ILE A 98 -17.51 -8.03 -4.81
CA ILE A 98 -16.13 -8.11 -4.29
C ILE A 98 -15.69 -9.58 -4.17
N THR A 99 -16.53 -10.45 -3.61
CA THR A 99 -16.23 -11.88 -3.45
C THR A 99 -16.09 -12.58 -4.81
N THR A 100 -16.89 -12.18 -5.80
CA THR A 100 -16.79 -12.70 -7.16
C THR A 100 -15.46 -12.33 -7.81
N GLU A 101 -15.01 -11.08 -7.68
CA GLU A 101 -13.70 -10.65 -8.20
C GLU A 101 -12.54 -11.34 -7.47
N PHE A 102 -12.64 -11.54 -6.16
CA PHE A 102 -11.66 -12.32 -5.39
C PHE A 102 -11.54 -13.77 -5.94
N LYS A 103 -12.65 -14.46 -6.17
CA LYS A 103 -12.64 -15.83 -6.72
C LYS A 103 -12.01 -15.90 -8.12
N LYS A 104 -12.21 -14.88 -8.95
CA LYS A 104 -11.57 -14.78 -10.28
C LYS A 104 -10.05 -14.70 -10.23
N LEU A 105 -9.47 -14.16 -9.15
CA LEU A 105 -8.01 -14.12 -8.98
C LEU A 105 -7.38 -15.52 -8.85
N LYS A 106 -8.17 -16.54 -8.50
CA LYS A 106 -7.67 -17.90 -8.22
C LYS A 106 -6.45 -17.89 -7.28
N ALA A 107 -6.48 -17.01 -6.30
CA ALA A 107 -5.45 -16.85 -5.29
C ALA A 107 -6.03 -17.21 -3.92
N PRO A 108 -5.38 -18.09 -3.13
CA PRO A 108 -5.90 -18.46 -1.81
C PRO A 108 -5.82 -17.30 -0.82
N LEU A 109 -4.89 -16.38 -1.04
CA LEU A 109 -4.63 -15.23 -0.17
C LEU A 109 -4.35 -13.97 -0.99
N VAL A 110 -4.74 -12.85 -0.43
CA VAL A 110 -4.52 -11.51 -0.98
C VAL A 110 -3.95 -10.55 0.08
N ALA A 111 -3.31 -9.49 -0.39
CA ALA A 111 -3.09 -8.28 0.40
C ALA A 111 -4.27 -7.33 0.15
N VAL A 112 -4.87 -6.81 1.22
CA VAL A 112 -5.93 -5.80 1.18
C VAL A 112 -5.34 -4.49 1.69
N ARG A 113 -5.32 -3.47 0.84
CA ARG A 113 -4.54 -2.25 1.07
C ARG A 113 -5.40 -1.01 0.79
N SER A 114 -5.46 -0.08 1.73
CA SER A 114 -6.11 1.21 1.49
C SER A 114 -5.34 2.03 0.45
N SER A 115 -6.09 2.74 -0.39
CA SER A 115 -5.60 3.57 -1.48
C SER A 115 -6.41 4.87 -1.53
N ALA A 116 -5.88 5.92 -0.91
CA ALA A 116 -6.58 7.20 -0.86
C ALA A 116 -6.55 7.94 -2.21
N THR A 117 -7.62 8.63 -2.52
CA THR A 117 -7.73 9.42 -3.75
C THR A 117 -6.88 10.69 -3.72
N ALA A 118 -6.44 11.12 -2.52
CA ALA A 118 -5.52 12.23 -2.32
C ALA A 118 -4.08 11.77 -2.00
N GLU A 119 -3.80 10.46 -2.05
CA GLU A 119 -2.48 9.89 -1.85
C GLU A 119 -1.56 10.31 -3.01
N ASP A 120 -0.29 10.64 -2.71
CA ASP A 120 0.72 11.08 -3.68
C ASP A 120 0.40 12.39 -4.43
N SER A 121 -0.51 13.22 -3.90
CA SER A 121 -0.65 14.58 -4.42
C SER A 121 0.57 15.43 -4.03
N LYS A 122 0.94 16.42 -4.88
CA LYS A 122 2.05 17.35 -4.60
C LYS A 122 1.90 18.11 -3.27
N THR A 123 0.69 18.14 -2.73
CA THR A 123 0.34 18.93 -1.52
C THR A 123 0.05 18.07 -0.30
N ALA A 124 -0.15 16.77 -0.47
CA ALA A 124 -0.53 15.88 0.63
C ALA A 124 0.01 14.46 0.41
N SER A 125 0.84 13.98 1.30
CA SER A 125 1.31 12.59 1.33
C SER A 125 0.62 11.87 2.49
N TRP A 126 -0.19 10.86 2.17
CA TRP A 126 -0.81 9.95 3.15
C TRP A 126 0.09 8.74 3.44
N ALA A 127 1.39 8.87 3.18
CA ALA A 127 2.35 7.80 3.42
C ALA A 127 2.37 7.41 4.90
N GLY A 128 2.17 6.12 5.18
CA GLY A 128 2.16 5.59 6.55
C GLY A 128 0.85 5.82 7.33
N GLU A 129 -0.13 6.55 6.76
CA GLU A 129 -1.41 6.84 7.43
C GLU A 129 -2.46 5.75 7.22
N LEU A 130 -2.29 4.92 6.19
CA LEU A 130 -3.28 3.99 5.69
C LEU A 130 -2.86 2.53 5.94
N GLU A 131 -3.84 1.66 6.17
CA GLU A 131 -3.63 0.29 6.65
C GLU A 131 -3.48 -0.74 5.50
N THR A 132 -2.70 -1.78 5.77
CA THR A 132 -2.49 -2.95 4.90
C THR A 132 -2.72 -4.23 5.69
N TYR A 133 -3.47 -5.17 5.12
CA TYR A 133 -3.75 -6.49 5.69
C TYR A 133 -3.23 -7.57 4.76
N LEU A 134 -2.16 -8.24 5.18
CA LEU A 134 -1.53 -9.32 4.45
C LEU A 134 -2.22 -10.67 4.71
N ASN A 135 -2.02 -11.63 3.82
CA ASN A 135 -2.51 -13.00 3.95
C ASN A 135 -4.03 -13.11 4.24
N THR A 136 -4.81 -12.20 3.67
CA THR A 136 -6.28 -12.17 3.79
C THR A 136 -6.90 -13.28 2.94
N ASP A 137 -7.74 -14.12 3.53
CA ASP A 137 -8.56 -15.11 2.84
C ASP A 137 -9.97 -14.58 2.52
N GLU A 138 -10.82 -15.42 1.90
CA GLU A 138 -12.20 -15.04 1.54
C GLU A 138 -13.05 -14.67 2.76
N LYS A 139 -12.81 -15.28 3.94
CA LYS A 139 -13.63 -15.06 5.15
C LYS A 139 -13.40 -13.66 5.72
N ASP A 140 -12.13 -13.23 5.71
CA ASP A 140 -11.71 -11.95 6.29
C ASP A 140 -11.76 -10.78 5.29
N LEU A 141 -11.93 -11.08 3.98
CA LEU A 141 -11.87 -10.08 2.91
C LEU A 141 -12.73 -8.85 3.17
N ILE A 142 -14.02 -9.03 3.45
CA ILE A 142 -14.94 -7.90 3.67
C ILE A 142 -14.63 -7.15 4.97
N SER A 143 -14.20 -7.85 6.01
CA SER A 143 -13.75 -7.22 7.25
C SER A 143 -12.54 -6.31 7.00
N HIS A 144 -11.55 -6.78 6.22
CA HIS A 144 -10.37 -6.01 5.88
C HIS A 144 -10.68 -4.84 4.92
N VAL A 145 -11.63 -5.00 4.00
CA VAL A 145 -12.13 -3.87 3.18
C VAL A 145 -12.70 -2.77 4.08
N LYS A 146 -13.54 -3.11 5.06
CA LYS A 146 -14.10 -2.15 6.04
C LYS A 146 -13.00 -1.50 6.89
N LYS A 147 -12.00 -2.27 7.32
CA LYS A 147 -10.85 -1.74 8.06
C LYS A 147 -10.03 -0.76 7.20
N CYS A 148 -9.78 -1.09 5.92
CA CYS A 148 -9.14 -0.14 4.99
C CYS A 148 -9.93 1.16 4.85
N TRP A 149 -11.26 1.10 4.76
CA TRP A 149 -12.09 2.31 4.76
C TRP A 149 -11.98 3.08 6.07
N SER A 150 -12.00 2.37 7.21
CA SER A 150 -11.90 2.99 8.54
C SER A 150 -10.51 3.60 8.82
N SER A 151 -9.49 3.30 8.02
CA SER A 151 -8.15 3.89 8.19
C SER A 151 -8.11 5.40 7.95
N LEU A 152 -9.09 5.97 7.23
CA LEU A 152 -9.29 7.44 7.15
C LEU A 152 -9.56 8.10 8.51
N PHE A 153 -9.96 7.32 9.48
CA PHE A 153 -10.36 7.80 10.82
C PHE A 153 -9.41 7.32 11.92
N THR A 154 -8.17 6.93 11.57
CA THR A 154 -7.13 6.77 12.59
C THR A 154 -6.84 8.12 13.24
N PRO A 155 -6.37 8.18 14.50
CA PRO A 155 -6.05 9.44 15.16
C PRO A 155 -5.15 10.33 14.31
N ARG A 156 -4.14 9.73 13.73
CA ARG A 156 -3.18 10.41 12.87
C ARG A 156 -3.82 10.93 11.57
N ALA A 157 -4.67 10.12 10.93
CA ALA A 157 -5.38 10.53 9.71
C ALA A 157 -6.36 11.69 9.97
N ILE A 158 -7.07 11.68 11.11
CA ILE A 158 -7.97 12.76 11.54
C ILE A 158 -7.17 14.06 11.72
N LEU A 159 -6.04 14.03 12.44
CA LEU A 159 -5.20 15.19 12.68
C LEU A 159 -4.58 15.72 11.38
N TYR A 160 -4.05 14.82 10.54
CA TYR A 160 -3.48 15.17 9.25
C TYR A 160 -4.51 15.85 8.33
N HIS A 161 -5.74 15.32 8.26
CA HIS A 161 -6.81 15.94 7.49
C HIS A 161 -7.13 17.34 8.00
N ARG A 162 -7.24 17.50 9.32
CA ARG A 162 -7.52 18.80 9.94
C ARG A 162 -6.45 19.85 9.66
N GLU A 163 -5.18 19.43 9.65
CA GLU A 163 -4.04 20.30 9.34
C GLU A 163 -4.06 20.76 7.88
N LYS A 164 -4.28 19.81 6.95
CA LYS A 164 -4.25 20.09 5.50
C LYS A 164 -5.49 20.79 4.97
N TYR A 165 -6.63 20.53 5.59
CA TYR A 165 -7.94 21.03 5.14
C TYR A 165 -8.70 21.68 6.29
N PRO A 166 -8.19 22.78 6.90
CA PRO A 166 -8.77 23.38 8.12
C PRO A 166 -10.20 23.91 7.93
N SER A 167 -10.61 24.20 6.70
CA SER A 167 -11.97 24.66 6.36
C SER A 167 -13.00 23.52 6.26
N PHE A 168 -12.57 22.26 6.36
CA PHE A 168 -13.45 21.09 6.26
C PHE A 168 -13.45 20.33 7.58
N SER A 169 -14.66 20.13 8.14
CA SER A 169 -14.83 19.39 9.40
C SER A 169 -14.71 17.87 9.23
N SER A 170 -14.75 17.34 8.00
CA SER A 170 -14.73 15.91 7.72
C SER A 170 -13.83 15.55 6.56
N PRO A 171 -13.08 14.44 6.63
CA PRO A 171 -12.37 13.87 5.49
C PRO A 171 -13.30 13.30 4.42
N LEU A 172 -14.61 13.16 4.71
CA LEU A 172 -15.58 12.57 3.79
C LEU A 172 -15.96 13.56 2.69
N SER A 173 -15.87 13.16 1.44
CA SER A 173 -16.28 13.96 0.30
C SER A 173 -17.69 13.61 -0.15
N LYS A 174 -18.53 14.61 -0.36
CA LYS A 174 -19.72 14.43 -1.22
C LYS A 174 -19.29 14.67 -2.67
N GLY A 175 -19.14 13.59 -3.45
CA GLY A 175 -18.96 13.68 -4.91
C GLY A 175 -17.66 14.33 -5.40
N GLY A 176 -16.51 14.09 -4.74
CA GLY A 176 -15.19 14.57 -5.23
C GLY A 176 -14.97 16.09 -5.12
N LYS A 177 -15.71 16.80 -4.29
CA LYS A 177 -15.52 18.25 -4.06
C LYS A 177 -14.23 18.51 -3.29
N GLN A 178 -13.63 19.68 -3.50
CA GLN A 178 -12.35 20.10 -2.86
C GLN A 178 -12.35 19.82 -1.35
N GLY A 179 -11.30 19.15 -0.87
CA GLY A 179 -11.08 18.87 0.55
C GLY A 179 -11.60 17.51 1.04
N GLY A 180 -12.43 16.81 0.27
CA GLY A 180 -12.84 15.44 0.62
C GLY A 180 -11.87 14.40 0.11
N VAL A 181 -11.57 13.41 0.94
CA VAL A 181 -10.75 12.25 0.61
C VAL A 181 -11.66 11.03 0.62
N SER A 182 -11.64 10.23 -0.45
CA SER A 182 -12.28 8.93 -0.47
C SER A 182 -11.23 7.83 -0.53
N VAL A 183 -11.57 6.63 -0.10
CA VAL A 183 -10.64 5.49 -0.07
C VAL A 183 -11.14 4.38 -0.97
N ALA A 184 -10.36 4.09 -1.99
CA ALA A 184 -10.41 2.84 -2.72
C ALA A 184 -9.64 1.76 -1.95
N VAL A 185 -9.91 0.49 -2.24
CA VAL A 185 -9.19 -0.62 -1.62
C VAL A 185 -8.60 -1.53 -2.70
N VAL A 186 -7.28 -1.64 -2.69
CA VAL A 186 -6.54 -2.58 -3.54
C VAL A 186 -6.63 -3.97 -2.94
N VAL A 187 -7.09 -4.94 -3.74
CA VAL A 187 -7.07 -6.36 -3.40
C VAL A 187 -6.12 -7.06 -4.39
N GLN A 188 -4.95 -7.42 -3.91
CA GLN A 188 -3.84 -7.90 -4.73
C GLN A 188 -3.44 -9.32 -4.32
N LYS A 189 -3.20 -10.23 -5.26
CA LYS A 189 -2.68 -11.56 -4.96
C LYS A 189 -1.45 -11.47 -4.09
N MET A 190 -1.45 -12.19 -2.97
CA MET A 190 -0.32 -12.24 -2.05
C MET A 190 0.85 -12.99 -2.67
N ILE A 191 2.05 -12.40 -2.60
CA ILE A 191 3.31 -13.04 -2.92
C ILE A 191 3.94 -13.51 -1.59
N GLN A 192 4.22 -14.79 -1.49
CA GLN A 192 4.92 -15.36 -0.34
C GLN A 192 6.43 -15.26 -0.59
N SER A 193 6.95 -14.06 -0.41
CA SER A 193 8.33 -13.75 -0.79
C SER A 193 9.37 -14.49 0.03
N ASP A 194 10.34 -15.08 -0.67
CA ASP A 194 11.57 -15.59 -0.09
C ASP A 194 12.49 -14.42 0.31
N VAL A 195 12.53 -13.41 -0.57
CA VAL A 195 13.24 -12.13 -0.41
C VAL A 195 12.35 -11.03 -0.92
N SER A 196 12.35 -9.90 -0.25
CA SER A 196 11.63 -8.69 -0.66
C SER A 196 12.48 -7.45 -0.40
N GLY A 197 12.07 -6.32 -0.93
CA GLY A 197 12.83 -5.11 -0.72
C GLY A 197 12.19 -3.85 -1.25
N ILE A 198 12.97 -2.78 -1.16
CA ILE A 198 12.64 -1.45 -1.67
C ILE A 198 13.71 -1.08 -2.70
N CYS A 199 13.31 -0.30 -3.70
CA CYS A 199 14.23 0.34 -4.63
C CYS A 199 13.96 1.83 -4.66
N PHE A 200 14.97 2.62 -4.36
CA PHE A 200 14.98 4.06 -4.64
C PHE A 200 15.70 4.28 -5.97
N THR A 201 14.99 4.80 -6.96
CA THR A 201 15.58 4.98 -8.29
C THR A 201 16.49 6.20 -8.40
N VAL A 202 16.68 6.93 -7.32
CA VAL A 202 17.70 7.97 -7.14
C VAL A 202 18.31 7.74 -5.76
N HIS A 203 19.59 8.07 -5.59
CA HIS A 203 20.24 7.90 -4.28
C HIS A 203 19.64 8.89 -3.25
N PRO A 204 18.95 8.44 -2.19
CA PRO A 204 18.14 9.31 -1.33
C PRO A 204 18.98 10.34 -0.53
N VAL A 205 20.26 10.05 -0.28
CA VAL A 205 21.15 10.94 0.50
C VAL A 205 21.91 11.91 -0.42
N THR A 206 22.58 11.37 -1.47
CA THR A 206 23.41 12.18 -2.37
C THR A 206 22.61 12.86 -3.48
N GLN A 207 21.34 12.41 -3.70
CA GLN A 207 20.46 12.85 -4.78
C GLN A 207 21.06 12.60 -6.20
N ASP A 208 22.04 11.69 -6.32
CA ASP A 208 22.61 11.33 -7.60
C ASP A 208 21.59 10.55 -8.44
N LYS A 209 21.17 11.15 -9.55
CA LYS A 209 20.18 10.59 -10.50
C LYS A 209 20.74 9.43 -11.33
N ASN A 210 22.05 9.25 -11.38
CA ASN A 210 22.69 8.11 -12.07
C ASN A 210 22.78 6.87 -11.20
N GLN A 211 22.49 6.99 -9.91
CA GLN A 211 22.53 5.89 -8.96
C GLN A 211 21.14 5.47 -8.55
N LEU A 212 20.97 4.19 -8.28
CA LEU A 212 19.80 3.65 -7.59
C LEU A 212 20.25 2.77 -6.42
N ILE A 213 19.38 2.63 -5.44
CA ILE A 213 19.62 1.76 -4.28
C ILE A 213 18.59 0.64 -4.30
N ILE A 214 19.08 -0.60 -4.13
CA ILE A 214 18.26 -1.78 -3.83
C ILE A 214 18.46 -2.15 -2.38
N GLU A 215 17.40 -2.18 -1.61
CA GLU A 215 17.37 -2.81 -0.29
C GLU A 215 16.74 -4.19 -0.38
N ALA A 216 17.23 -5.15 0.39
CA ALA A 216 16.76 -6.53 0.36
C ALA A 216 16.77 -7.19 1.75
N GLY A 217 15.71 -7.93 2.07
CA GLY A 217 15.58 -8.70 3.30
C GLY A 217 14.86 -10.03 3.06
N PHE A 218 15.13 -11.02 3.91
CA PHE A 218 14.39 -12.29 3.89
C PHE A 218 12.94 -12.08 4.36
N GLY A 219 12.00 -12.77 3.69
CA GLY A 219 10.59 -12.80 4.04
C GLY A 219 9.77 -11.69 3.39
N LEU A 220 8.64 -11.35 4.02
CA LEU A 220 7.70 -10.35 3.52
C LEU A 220 8.24 -8.92 3.72
N GLY A 221 8.00 -8.04 2.74
CA GLY A 221 8.50 -6.67 2.71
C GLY A 221 8.04 -5.77 3.86
N GLU A 222 6.98 -6.16 4.57
CA GLU A 222 6.51 -5.47 5.76
C GLU A 222 7.61 -5.26 6.81
N ALA A 223 8.54 -6.24 6.97
CA ALA A 223 9.64 -6.13 7.91
C ALA A 223 10.63 -5.00 7.56
N ILE A 224 10.81 -4.70 6.28
CA ILE A 224 11.67 -3.60 5.80
C ILE A 224 10.93 -2.27 5.92
N VAL A 225 9.70 -2.21 5.38
CA VAL A 225 8.89 -0.98 5.37
C VAL A 225 8.61 -0.46 6.78
N SER A 226 8.40 -1.37 7.76
CA SER A 226 8.18 -1.01 9.16
C SER A 226 9.46 -0.74 9.96
N GLY A 227 10.65 -0.91 9.36
CA GLY A 227 11.93 -0.74 10.04
C GLY A 227 12.26 -1.79 11.09
N GLN A 228 11.59 -2.97 11.06
CA GLN A 228 11.84 -4.05 12.02
C GLN A 228 13.19 -4.77 11.79
N ILE A 229 13.71 -4.67 10.59
CA ILE A 229 15.01 -5.27 10.21
C ILE A 229 15.87 -4.23 9.50
N THR A 230 17.19 -4.41 9.56
CA THR A 230 18.15 -3.71 8.71
C THR A 230 18.37 -4.55 7.44
N PRO A 231 17.99 -4.05 6.25
CA PRO A 231 18.16 -4.79 5.00
C PRO A 231 19.63 -4.78 4.53
N ASP A 232 19.97 -5.68 3.59
CA ASP A 232 21.12 -5.46 2.73
C ASP A 232 20.87 -4.24 1.85
N SER A 233 21.93 -3.50 1.53
CA SER A 233 21.87 -2.34 0.64
C SER A 233 22.88 -2.47 -0.49
N TYR A 234 22.44 -2.17 -1.71
CA TYR A 234 23.27 -2.23 -2.92
C TYR A 234 23.08 -0.93 -3.70
N VAL A 235 24.17 -0.22 -3.96
CA VAL A 235 24.19 0.97 -4.81
C VAL A 235 24.64 0.58 -6.21
N LEU A 236 23.86 0.91 -7.23
CA LEU A 236 24.15 0.58 -8.62
C LEU A 236 24.20 1.86 -9.48
N ASP A 237 25.09 1.86 -10.48
CA ASP A 237 25.11 2.85 -11.53
C ASP A 237 24.06 2.48 -12.61
N LYS A 238 23.14 3.38 -12.92
CA LYS A 238 22.09 3.14 -13.93
C LYS A 238 22.60 3.12 -15.38
N ARG A 239 23.80 3.64 -15.64
CA ARG A 239 24.39 3.71 -16.98
C ARG A 239 24.86 2.37 -17.50
N ASP A 240 25.46 1.55 -16.63
CA ASP A 240 26.04 0.26 -16.98
C ASP A 240 25.60 -0.90 -16.08
N TRP A 241 24.83 -0.59 -15.02
CA TRP A 241 24.34 -1.54 -14.02
C TRP A 241 25.45 -2.16 -13.16
N SER A 242 26.61 -1.50 -13.06
CA SER A 242 27.68 -1.90 -12.15
C SER A 242 27.24 -1.66 -10.70
N ILE A 243 27.66 -2.56 -9.81
CA ILE A 243 27.45 -2.42 -8.36
C ILE A 243 28.60 -1.56 -7.84
N LEU A 244 28.27 -0.36 -7.36
CA LEU A 244 29.23 0.60 -6.82
C LEU A 244 29.54 0.33 -5.36
N ASP A 245 28.55 -0.11 -4.59
CA ASP A 245 28.68 -0.43 -3.17
C ASP A 245 27.71 -1.53 -2.77
N SER A 246 28.08 -2.31 -1.75
CA SER A 246 27.22 -3.34 -1.17
C SER A 246 27.47 -3.48 0.31
N ASN A 247 26.41 -3.39 1.10
CA ASN A 247 26.44 -3.62 2.54
C ASN A 247 25.52 -4.79 2.89
N VAL A 248 26.07 -5.84 3.46
CA VAL A 248 25.32 -7.03 3.90
C VAL A 248 25.08 -6.92 5.39
N SER A 249 23.82 -6.91 5.78
CA SER A 249 23.39 -6.76 7.17
C SER A 249 22.99 -8.10 7.77
N LYS A 250 23.27 -8.29 9.06
CA LYS A 250 22.73 -9.43 9.81
C LYS A 250 21.22 -9.30 9.96
N GLN A 251 20.48 -10.35 9.59
CA GLN A 251 19.03 -10.39 9.76
C GLN A 251 18.66 -11.54 10.70
N GLU A 252 18.17 -11.22 11.90
CA GLU A 252 17.84 -12.21 12.92
C GLU A 252 16.41 -12.75 12.82
N THR A 253 15.49 -11.92 12.31
CA THR A 253 14.07 -12.25 12.18
C THR A 253 13.55 -11.93 10.79
N LYS A 254 12.49 -12.61 10.36
CA LYS A 254 11.74 -12.32 9.14
C LYS A 254 10.25 -12.45 9.39
N ILE A 255 9.45 -11.80 8.57
CA ILE A 255 8.00 -12.01 8.56
C ILE A 255 7.66 -13.03 7.49
N GLU A 256 6.92 -14.06 7.86
CA GLU A 256 6.42 -15.07 6.93
C GLU A 256 5.06 -15.62 7.36
N LYS A 257 4.41 -16.37 6.45
CA LYS A 257 3.16 -17.05 6.75
C LYS A 257 3.41 -18.41 7.38
N ILE A 258 2.90 -18.61 8.60
CA ILE A 258 2.92 -19.90 9.30
C ILE A 258 1.48 -20.30 9.67
N LYS A 259 1.04 -21.47 9.22
CA LYS A 259 -0.31 -22.02 9.51
C LYS A 259 -1.44 -21.01 9.25
N GLY A 260 -1.33 -20.25 8.14
CA GLY A 260 -2.34 -19.27 7.75
C GLY A 260 -2.18 -17.87 8.36
N LEU A 261 -1.33 -17.68 9.35
CA LEU A 261 -1.10 -16.40 10.05
C LEU A 261 0.21 -15.77 9.62
N THR A 262 0.24 -14.46 9.49
CA THR A 262 1.47 -13.66 9.34
C THR A 262 2.18 -13.61 10.69
N LYS A 263 3.44 -14.06 10.75
CA LYS A 263 4.23 -14.13 11.99
C LYS A 263 5.67 -13.69 11.77
N THR A 264 6.22 -13.04 12.78
CA THR A 264 7.67 -12.84 12.89
C THR A 264 8.30 -14.14 13.41
N VAL A 265 9.29 -14.63 12.69
CA VAL A 265 10.02 -15.88 13.03
C VAL A 265 11.53 -15.66 12.93
N PRO A 266 12.34 -16.46 13.65
CA PRO A 266 13.79 -16.35 13.54
C PRO A 266 14.29 -16.82 12.16
N VAL A 267 15.29 -16.14 11.63
CA VAL A 267 16.11 -16.62 10.52
C VAL A 267 17.09 -17.65 11.08
N PRO A 268 17.29 -18.82 10.42
CA PRO A 268 18.29 -19.80 10.87
C PRO A 268 19.66 -19.14 11.04
N LYS A 269 20.37 -19.45 12.13
CA LYS A 269 21.67 -18.80 12.45
C LYS A 269 22.68 -18.83 11.29
N VAL A 270 22.69 -19.93 10.52
CA VAL A 270 23.56 -20.10 9.36
C VAL A 270 23.23 -19.20 8.17
N ASP A 271 22.04 -18.57 8.17
CA ASP A 271 21.55 -17.71 7.09
C ASP A 271 21.51 -16.22 7.48
N GLN A 272 21.65 -15.91 8.78
CA GLN A 272 21.48 -14.53 9.29
C GLN A 272 22.43 -13.51 8.67
N GLU A 273 23.67 -13.93 8.37
CA GLU A 273 24.72 -13.07 7.77
C GLU A 273 24.89 -13.29 6.26
N LYS A 274 24.03 -14.14 5.65
CA LYS A 274 24.07 -14.36 4.22
C LYS A 274 23.49 -13.18 3.44
N GLN A 275 24.13 -12.89 2.33
CA GLN A 275 23.66 -11.93 1.34
C GLN A 275 22.29 -12.38 0.78
N LYS A 276 21.29 -11.47 0.78
CA LYS A 276 19.90 -11.77 0.39
C LYS A 276 19.73 -11.87 -1.12
N LEU A 277 20.51 -11.08 -1.88
CA LEU A 277 20.51 -11.09 -3.34
C LEU A 277 21.93 -11.35 -3.87
N PRO A 278 22.31 -12.61 -4.13
CA PRO A 278 23.67 -12.88 -4.63
C PRO A 278 23.82 -12.55 -6.12
N GLY A 279 24.96 -11.94 -6.48
CA GLY A 279 25.43 -11.77 -7.84
C GLY A 279 24.43 -11.09 -8.79
N LYS A 280 24.16 -11.72 -9.94
CA LYS A 280 23.24 -11.18 -10.97
C LYS A 280 21.81 -10.94 -10.49
N LYS A 281 21.38 -11.52 -9.37
CA LYS A 281 20.05 -11.30 -8.81
C LYS A 281 19.84 -9.88 -8.27
N ILE A 282 20.91 -9.13 -7.98
CA ILE A 282 20.85 -7.71 -7.60
C ILE A 282 20.43 -6.87 -8.83
N ILE A 283 20.96 -7.18 -10.00
CA ILE A 283 20.77 -6.41 -11.22
C ILE A 283 19.32 -6.54 -11.76
N GLN A 284 18.66 -7.67 -11.50
CA GLN A 284 17.30 -7.91 -12.01
C GLN A 284 16.26 -6.90 -11.48
N PRO A 285 16.07 -6.73 -10.15
CA PRO A 285 15.17 -5.70 -9.62
C PRO A 285 15.63 -4.30 -10.02
N ALA A 286 16.94 -4.02 -10.07
CA ALA A 286 17.47 -2.73 -10.45
C ALA A 286 17.04 -2.31 -11.86
N LYS A 287 17.22 -3.18 -12.85
CA LYS A 287 16.79 -2.93 -14.24
C LYS A 287 15.27 -2.75 -14.36
N LEU A 288 14.51 -3.56 -13.62
CA LEU A 288 13.06 -3.45 -13.61
C LEU A 288 12.60 -2.11 -13.01
N CYS A 289 13.20 -1.68 -11.91
CA CYS A 289 12.92 -0.40 -11.27
C CYS A 289 13.36 0.78 -12.14
N GLY A 290 14.50 0.70 -12.81
CA GLY A 290 14.93 1.70 -13.78
C GLY A 290 13.97 1.84 -14.99
N ALA A 291 13.40 0.74 -15.45
CA ALA A 291 12.38 0.77 -16.50
C ALA A 291 11.07 1.43 -16.01
N ILE A 292 10.70 1.25 -14.76
CA ILE A 292 9.54 1.92 -14.14
C ILE A 292 9.79 3.43 -14.05
N GLU A 293 10.95 3.86 -13.56
CA GLU A 293 11.34 5.28 -13.55
C GLU A 293 11.27 5.90 -14.94
N ALA A 294 11.84 5.21 -15.95
CA ALA A 294 11.82 5.68 -17.33
C ALA A 294 10.39 5.82 -17.88
N HIS A 295 9.48 4.90 -17.53
CA HIS A 295 8.07 4.97 -17.92
C HIS A 295 7.36 6.17 -17.28
N TYR A 296 7.58 6.41 -15.99
CA TYR A 296 6.92 7.53 -15.29
C TYR A 296 7.58 8.88 -15.53
N GLY A 297 8.87 8.93 -15.84
CA GLY A 297 9.66 10.15 -16.07
C GLY A 297 10.02 10.91 -14.79
N PHE A 298 9.93 10.27 -13.61
CA PHE A 298 10.33 10.82 -12.33
C PHE A 298 10.89 9.74 -11.39
N PRO A 299 11.71 10.13 -10.37
CA PRO A 299 12.25 9.21 -9.39
C PRO A 299 11.16 8.49 -8.59
N CYS A 300 11.34 7.18 -8.41
CA CYS A 300 10.37 6.31 -7.77
C CYS A 300 10.94 5.59 -6.54
N ASP A 301 10.07 5.43 -5.53
CA ASP A 301 10.18 4.49 -4.43
C ASP A 301 9.32 3.28 -4.77
N ILE A 302 9.96 2.11 -4.91
CA ILE A 302 9.35 0.92 -5.48
C ILE A 302 9.50 -0.25 -4.50
N GLU A 303 8.38 -0.85 -4.10
CA GLU A 303 8.37 -2.09 -3.33
C GLU A 303 8.36 -3.29 -4.29
N TRP A 304 9.21 -4.26 -4.03
CA TRP A 304 9.31 -5.47 -4.81
C TRP A 304 9.35 -6.73 -3.93
N ALA A 305 8.95 -7.86 -4.49
CA ALA A 305 8.96 -9.16 -3.83
C ALA A 305 9.46 -10.24 -4.78
N MET A 306 10.26 -11.16 -4.28
CA MET A 306 10.73 -12.33 -5.04
C MET A 306 10.17 -13.61 -4.42
N GLU A 307 9.44 -14.37 -5.21
CA GLU A 307 8.95 -15.70 -4.84
C GLU A 307 9.50 -16.73 -5.84
N LYS A 308 10.23 -17.72 -5.35
CA LYS A 308 10.84 -18.79 -6.18
C LYS A 308 11.68 -18.24 -7.35
N GLY A 309 12.41 -17.17 -7.08
CA GLY A 309 13.28 -16.52 -8.06
C GLY A 309 12.58 -15.60 -9.08
N LYS A 310 11.26 -15.48 -9.03
CA LYS A 310 10.49 -14.53 -9.87
C LYS A 310 10.21 -13.25 -9.12
N ILE A 311 10.55 -12.11 -9.75
CA ILE A 311 10.34 -10.78 -9.17
C ILE A 311 8.95 -10.26 -9.55
N TYR A 312 8.32 -9.58 -8.58
CA TYR A 312 7.07 -8.87 -8.71
C TYR A 312 7.20 -7.48 -8.12
N ILE A 313 6.57 -6.49 -8.76
CA ILE A 313 6.44 -5.14 -8.22
C ILE A 313 5.12 -5.06 -7.46
N THR A 314 5.18 -4.76 -6.18
CA THR A 314 4.02 -4.71 -5.30
C THR A 314 3.49 -3.30 -5.07
N GLN A 315 4.33 -2.27 -5.24
CA GLN A 315 3.95 -0.86 -5.22
C GLN A 315 5.01 -0.01 -5.92
N SER A 316 4.59 1.14 -6.49
CA SER A 316 5.48 2.22 -6.93
C SER A 316 4.83 3.56 -6.61
N ARG A 317 5.61 4.50 -6.09
CA ARG A 317 5.20 5.88 -5.83
C ARG A 317 6.32 6.87 -6.17
N PRO A 318 6.00 8.14 -6.48
CA PRO A 318 7.03 9.15 -6.67
C PRO A 318 7.79 9.43 -5.37
N ILE A 319 9.09 9.74 -5.48
CA ILE A 319 9.85 10.28 -4.38
C ILE A 319 9.58 11.78 -4.33
N THR A 320 9.01 12.27 -3.23
CA THR A 320 8.58 13.67 -3.06
C THR A 320 9.53 14.49 -2.19
N THR A 321 10.57 13.88 -1.64
CA THR A 321 11.51 14.51 -0.67
C THR A 321 12.91 14.71 -1.24
N LEU A 322 13.02 14.91 -2.55
CA LEU A 322 14.30 15.20 -3.24
C LEU A 322 14.59 16.68 -3.32
#